data_e17cf98434d3b67e01e0375cf3e09627
#
_entry.id   e17cf98434d3b67e01e0375cf3e09627
#
_cell.length_a   1.000
_cell.length_b   1.000
_cell.length_c   1.000
_cell.angle_alpha   90.00
_cell.angle_beta   90.00
_cell.angle_gamma   90.00
#
_symmetry.space_group_name_H-M   'P 1'
#
loop_
_entity.id
_entity.type
_entity.pdbx_description
1 polymer ?
#
loop_
_entity_poly.entity_id
_entity_poly.type
_entity_poly.pdbx_seq_one_letter_code
_entity_poly.pdbx_strand_id
1 'polypeptide(L)'
;TLHPRELLAVSGLHALWSPSLNTRFDVRVYMDMDEGLRRFLKLRRDVNQRGHAPERVLESIERRAVDGARFIAPQAAAADVIFRLEPRHPSAVADPAVAIDASMLRLVVTLAPGRNFDRAARLLASLSGIRVIESADDDGRLRLLVEGEPTAADIAAAARRIAPDMDWLLAAAPRWQPGLSGVMQLILLIEFDRARRRRGGMA
;
A
#
# COMPACT_ATOMS: atom_id res chain seq x y z
N THR A 1 -11.28 -12.09 23.63
CA THR A 1 -11.84 -13.11 22.69
C THR A 1 -12.32 -12.37 21.45
N LEU A 2 -11.81 -12.74 20.26
CA LEU A 2 -12.30 -12.22 18.98
C LEU A 2 -13.47 -13.09 18.54
N HIS A 3 -14.59 -12.44 18.18
CA HIS A 3 -15.72 -13.15 17.60
C HIS A 3 -15.47 -13.41 16.10
N PRO A 4 -15.86 -14.57 15.57
CA PRO A 4 -15.74 -14.87 14.15
C PRO A 4 -16.47 -13.81 13.30
N ARG A 5 -15.80 -13.34 12.26
CA ARG A 5 -16.34 -12.42 11.26
C ARG A 5 -15.93 -12.93 9.89
N GLU A 6 -16.66 -12.54 8.86
CA GLU A 6 -16.31 -12.86 7.47
C GLU A 6 -14.97 -12.25 7.06
N LEU A 7 -14.66 -11.07 7.59
CA LEU A 7 -13.40 -10.37 7.40
C LEU A 7 -12.85 -9.88 8.74
N LEU A 8 -11.58 -10.18 9.02
CA LEU A 8 -10.82 -9.67 10.15
C LEU A 8 -9.57 -8.97 9.64
N ALA A 9 -9.44 -7.68 9.92
CA ALA A 9 -8.24 -6.92 9.62
C ALA A 9 -7.38 -6.76 10.89
N VAL A 10 -6.10 -7.08 10.77
CA VAL A 10 -5.08 -6.86 11.81
C VAL A 10 -4.08 -5.84 11.30
N SER A 11 -3.86 -4.76 12.03
CA SER A 11 -2.87 -3.75 11.66
C SER A 11 -1.95 -3.40 12.81
N GLY A 12 -0.69 -3.11 12.50
CA GLY A 12 0.31 -2.70 13.48
C GLY A 12 1.73 -2.84 12.94
N LEU A 13 2.69 -2.20 13.61
CA LEU A 13 4.09 -2.22 13.22
C LEU A 13 4.72 -3.64 13.20
N HIS A 14 4.16 -4.57 13.95
CA HIS A 14 4.67 -5.94 14.07
C HIS A 14 3.65 -6.98 13.60
N ALA A 15 2.67 -6.59 12.78
CA ALA A 15 1.59 -7.48 12.34
C ALA A 15 2.12 -8.70 11.58
N LEU A 16 3.21 -8.56 10.83
CA LEU A 16 3.84 -9.63 10.04
C LEU A 16 5.14 -10.16 10.68
N TRP A 17 5.43 -9.81 11.92
CA TRP A 17 6.65 -10.23 12.61
C TRP A 17 6.67 -11.72 12.96
N SER A 18 5.52 -12.28 13.35
CA SER A 18 5.44 -13.67 13.81
C SER A 18 5.18 -14.64 12.64
N PRO A 19 6.12 -15.58 12.35
CA PRO A 19 5.90 -16.57 11.30
C PRO A 19 4.65 -17.43 11.52
N SER A 20 4.36 -17.81 12.77
CA SER A 20 3.18 -18.59 13.10
C SER A 20 1.86 -17.86 12.89
N LEU A 21 1.86 -16.53 13.05
CA LEU A 21 0.70 -15.70 12.76
C LEU A 21 0.54 -15.46 11.25
N ASN A 22 1.65 -15.31 10.52
CA ASN A 22 1.64 -15.09 9.07
C ASN A 22 0.95 -16.22 8.30
N THR A 23 1.02 -17.46 8.78
CA THR A 23 0.35 -18.60 8.14
C THR A 23 -1.17 -18.57 8.27
N ARG A 24 -1.71 -17.73 9.15
CA ARG A 24 -3.16 -17.59 9.39
C ARG A 24 -3.80 -16.47 8.58
N PHE A 25 -3.00 -15.60 7.96
CA PHE A 25 -3.51 -14.51 7.13
C PHE A 25 -3.73 -15.00 5.69
N ASP A 26 -4.88 -14.67 5.14
CA ASP A 26 -5.21 -14.92 3.72
C ASP A 26 -4.52 -13.92 2.79
N VAL A 27 -4.39 -12.68 3.26
CA VAL A 27 -3.72 -11.58 2.56
C VAL A 27 -2.84 -10.81 3.54
N ARG A 28 -1.57 -10.65 3.19
CA ARG A 28 -0.56 -9.96 3.98
C ARG A 28 -0.08 -8.73 3.21
N VAL A 29 -0.25 -7.56 3.83
CA VAL A 29 0.09 -6.28 3.21
C VAL A 29 1.17 -5.59 4.01
N TYR A 30 2.20 -5.12 3.33
CA TYR A 30 3.23 -4.29 3.91
C TYR A 30 3.15 -2.89 3.30
N MET A 31 3.01 -1.88 4.17
CA MET A 31 3.02 -0.47 3.78
C MET A 31 4.41 0.09 3.97
N ASP A 32 5.02 0.54 2.89
CA ASP A 32 6.35 1.15 2.87
C ASP A 32 6.30 2.58 2.35
N MET A 33 7.37 3.29 2.56
CA MET A 33 7.53 4.67 2.11
C MET A 33 9.00 4.95 1.87
N ASP A 34 9.30 5.72 0.84
CA ASP A 34 10.64 6.27 0.62
C ASP A 34 11.16 6.98 1.88
N GLU A 35 12.43 6.80 2.20
CA GLU A 35 13.01 7.33 3.44
C GLU A 35 13.03 8.86 3.46
N GLY A 36 13.34 9.50 2.33
CA GLY A 36 13.30 10.96 2.19
C GLY A 36 11.88 11.49 2.41
N LEU A 37 10.89 10.85 1.80
CA LEU A 37 9.48 11.18 1.98
C LEU A 37 9.02 10.96 3.43
N ARG A 38 9.42 9.88 4.06
CA ARG A 38 9.09 9.58 5.46
C ARG A 38 9.66 10.62 6.40
N ARG A 39 10.94 10.99 6.19
CA ARG A 39 11.63 12.03 6.96
C ARG A 39 10.95 13.39 6.79
N PHE A 40 10.65 13.76 5.54
CA PHE A 40 9.93 14.98 5.19
C PHE A 40 8.57 15.08 5.90
N LEU A 41 7.72 14.06 5.75
CA LEU A 41 6.38 14.06 6.36
C LEU A 41 6.44 14.09 7.89
N LYS A 42 7.41 13.39 8.49
CA LYS A 42 7.59 13.38 9.94
C LYS A 42 8.06 14.74 10.44
N LEU A 43 9.05 15.36 9.79
CA LEU A 43 9.50 16.71 10.14
C LEU A 43 8.33 17.69 10.04
N ARG A 44 7.61 17.70 8.92
CA ARG A 44 6.47 18.60 8.72
C ARG A 44 5.40 18.43 9.80
N ARG A 45 5.03 17.21 10.14
CA ARG A 45 4.01 16.94 11.17
C ARG A 45 4.50 17.34 12.55
N ASP A 46 5.69 16.92 12.94
CA ASP A 46 6.16 17.05 14.32
C ASP A 46 6.64 18.48 14.61
N VAL A 47 7.18 19.20 13.61
CA VAL A 47 7.55 20.62 13.75
C VAL A 47 6.32 21.52 13.62
N ASN A 48 5.58 21.45 12.49
CA ASN A 48 4.52 22.42 12.19
C ASN A 48 3.24 22.20 12.99
N GLN A 49 2.88 20.94 13.31
CA GLN A 49 1.62 20.63 14.01
C GLN A 49 1.82 20.39 15.52
N ARG A 50 3.00 19.94 15.95
CA ARG A 50 3.28 19.57 17.34
C ARG A 50 4.28 20.49 18.03
N GLY A 51 4.91 21.41 17.30
CA GLY A 51 5.84 22.40 17.85
C GLY A 51 7.17 21.83 18.34
N HIS A 52 7.57 20.64 17.87
CA HIS A 52 8.86 20.07 18.25
C HIS A 52 10.01 20.77 17.51
N ALA A 53 11.17 20.90 18.18
CA ALA A 53 12.39 21.40 17.54
C ALA A 53 12.84 20.41 16.43
N PRO A 54 13.20 20.92 15.22
CA PRO A 54 13.60 20.07 14.10
C PRO A 54 14.73 19.10 14.43
N GLU A 55 15.73 19.57 15.21
CA GLU A 55 16.89 18.77 15.61
C GLU A 55 16.46 17.53 16.43
N ARG A 56 15.54 17.71 17.38
CA ARG A 56 14.99 16.60 18.18
C ARG A 56 14.22 15.59 17.33
N VAL A 57 13.52 16.06 16.29
CA VAL A 57 12.81 15.17 15.36
C VAL A 57 13.81 14.34 14.56
N LEU A 58 14.88 14.97 14.05
CA LEU A 58 15.94 14.30 13.30
C LEU A 58 16.65 13.24 14.16
N GLU A 59 17.10 13.59 15.36
CA GLU A 59 17.69 12.64 16.30
C GLU A 59 16.76 11.44 16.60
N SER A 60 15.45 11.71 16.74
CA SER A 60 14.45 10.65 16.95
C SER A 60 14.31 9.73 15.74
N ILE A 61 14.47 10.24 14.50
CA ILE A 61 14.45 9.44 13.27
C ILE A 61 15.68 8.53 13.24
N GLU A 62 16.87 9.09 13.47
CA GLU A 62 18.14 8.36 13.41
C GLU A 62 18.19 7.25 14.47
N ARG A 63 17.81 7.56 15.71
CA ARG A 63 17.77 6.58 16.80
C ARG A 63 16.86 5.39 16.49
N ARG A 64 15.71 5.62 15.82
CA ARG A 64 14.74 4.58 15.48
C ARG A 64 15.05 3.85 14.17
N ALA A 65 15.98 4.35 13.36
CA ALA A 65 16.34 3.73 12.09
C ALA A 65 16.87 2.31 12.28
N VAL A 66 17.70 2.09 13.32
CA VAL A 66 18.24 0.77 13.66
C VAL A 66 17.15 -0.23 13.98
N ASP A 67 16.18 0.16 14.82
CA ASP A 67 15.04 -0.70 15.18
C ASP A 67 14.14 -0.95 13.95
N GLY A 68 13.94 0.06 13.12
CA GLY A 68 13.22 -0.07 11.86
C GLY A 68 13.85 -1.11 10.93
N ALA A 69 15.16 -1.02 10.72
CA ALA A 69 15.90 -1.97 9.91
C ALA A 69 15.89 -3.39 10.49
N ARG A 70 15.96 -3.52 11.82
CA ARG A 70 16.02 -4.80 12.50
C ARG A 70 14.67 -5.51 12.61
N PHE A 71 13.60 -4.79 12.90
CA PHE A 71 12.30 -5.37 13.29
C PHE A 71 11.16 -5.11 12.31
N ILE A 72 11.24 -4.03 11.51
CA ILE A 72 10.14 -3.63 10.63
C ILE A 72 10.42 -4.03 9.18
N ALA A 73 11.54 -3.61 8.63
CA ALA A 73 11.87 -3.87 7.22
C ALA A 73 11.85 -5.37 6.84
N PRO A 74 12.34 -6.32 7.67
CA PRO A 74 12.30 -7.74 7.31
C PRO A 74 10.89 -8.31 7.12
N GLN A 75 9.87 -7.68 7.67
CA GLN A 75 8.48 -8.12 7.53
C GLN A 75 7.97 -8.01 6.09
N ALA A 76 8.60 -7.17 5.25
CA ALA A 76 8.27 -7.07 3.82
C ALA A 76 8.44 -8.41 3.09
N ALA A 77 9.38 -9.26 3.52
CA ALA A 77 9.59 -10.59 2.93
C ALA A 77 8.38 -11.52 3.09
N ALA A 78 7.59 -11.34 4.15
CA ALA A 78 6.39 -12.12 4.40
C ALA A 78 5.14 -11.59 3.68
N ALA A 79 5.21 -10.40 3.08
CA ALA A 79 4.06 -9.75 2.47
C ALA A 79 3.69 -10.37 1.12
N ASP A 80 2.40 -10.43 0.85
CA ASP A 80 1.83 -10.80 -0.45
C ASP A 80 1.79 -9.59 -1.39
N VAL A 81 1.57 -8.41 -0.80
CA VAL A 81 1.54 -7.12 -1.49
C VAL A 81 2.34 -6.11 -0.67
N ILE A 82 3.24 -5.40 -1.33
CA ILE A 82 3.95 -4.26 -0.77
C ILE A 82 3.49 -3.01 -1.51
N PHE A 83 3.00 -2.04 -0.77
CA PHE A 83 2.73 -0.70 -1.28
C PHE A 83 3.82 0.24 -0.79
N ARG A 84 4.55 0.85 -1.71
CA ARG A 84 5.58 1.84 -1.39
C ARG A 84 5.25 3.18 -2.05
N LEU A 85 5.11 4.21 -1.23
CA LEU A 85 4.99 5.59 -1.73
C LEU A 85 6.39 6.20 -1.89
N GLU A 86 6.59 6.84 -3.04
CA GLU A 86 7.84 7.53 -3.38
C GLU A 86 7.55 8.92 -3.96
N PRO A 87 8.44 9.90 -3.78
CA PRO A 87 8.37 11.15 -4.54
C PRO A 87 8.72 10.86 -6.01
N ARG A 88 8.04 11.50 -6.95
CA ARG A 88 8.37 11.42 -8.39
C ARG A 88 9.74 12.01 -8.70
N HIS A 89 10.11 13.04 -7.93
CA HIS A 89 11.43 13.68 -7.99
C HIS A 89 11.96 13.92 -6.58
N PRO A 90 13.26 13.72 -6.32
CA PRO A 90 13.86 13.97 -5.01
C PRO A 90 13.65 15.39 -4.50
N SER A 91 13.56 16.38 -5.40
CA SER A 91 13.31 17.78 -5.06
C SER A 91 11.94 18.03 -4.41
N ALA A 92 10.97 17.13 -4.60
CA ALA A 92 9.64 17.27 -3.99
C ALA A 92 9.67 17.18 -2.46
N VAL A 93 10.72 16.62 -1.89
CA VAL A 93 10.91 16.43 -0.43
C VAL A 93 12.11 17.20 0.13
N ALA A 94 12.64 18.16 -0.64
CA ALA A 94 13.83 18.91 -0.25
C ALA A 94 13.55 19.93 0.86
N ASP A 95 12.37 20.57 0.83
CA ASP A 95 12.00 21.62 1.79
C ASP A 95 10.71 21.23 2.55
N PRO A 96 10.77 20.92 3.84
CA PRO A 96 9.59 20.57 4.65
C PRO A 96 8.55 21.70 4.80
N ALA A 97 8.88 22.94 4.49
CA ALA A 97 7.96 24.06 4.50
C ALA A 97 6.98 24.02 3.30
N VAL A 98 7.37 23.40 2.22
CA VAL A 98 6.55 23.26 1.01
C VAL A 98 5.53 22.14 1.20
N ALA A 99 4.28 22.37 0.78
CA ALA A 99 3.26 21.32 0.78
C ALA A 99 3.57 20.30 -0.31
N ILE A 100 3.57 19.01 0.04
CA ILE A 100 3.61 17.96 -0.95
C ILE A 100 2.18 17.73 -1.47
N ASP A 101 2.03 17.71 -2.78
CA ASP A 101 0.81 17.38 -3.47
C ASP A 101 0.81 15.91 -3.88
N ALA A 102 -0.38 15.30 -4.00
CA ALA A 102 -0.51 13.90 -4.40
C ALA A 102 0.09 13.63 -5.79
N SER A 103 0.02 14.61 -6.71
CA SER A 103 0.61 14.54 -8.05
C SER A 103 2.13 14.43 -8.06
N MET A 104 2.78 14.83 -6.94
CA MET A 104 4.23 14.73 -6.76
C MET A 104 4.67 13.34 -6.30
N LEU A 105 3.71 12.47 -6.01
CA LEU A 105 3.94 11.12 -5.52
C LEU A 105 3.69 10.07 -6.61
N ARG A 106 4.30 8.93 -6.43
CA ARG A 106 4.02 7.69 -7.17
C ARG A 106 3.88 6.53 -6.21
N LEU A 107 3.17 5.51 -6.66
CA LEU A 107 2.99 4.26 -5.93
C LEU A 107 3.74 3.15 -6.63
N VAL A 108 4.59 2.45 -5.90
CA VAL A 108 5.18 1.19 -6.35
C VAL A 108 4.44 0.05 -5.66
N VAL A 109 3.84 -0.84 -6.45
CA VAL A 109 3.16 -2.05 -5.99
C VAL A 109 4.05 -3.24 -6.32
N THR A 110 4.53 -3.95 -5.31
CA THR A 110 5.27 -5.20 -5.49
C THR A 110 4.37 -6.35 -5.07
N LEU A 111 4.21 -7.34 -5.94
CA LEU A 111 3.42 -8.53 -5.68
C LEU A 111 4.35 -9.74 -5.48
N ALA A 112 4.04 -10.57 -4.48
CA ALA A 112 4.76 -11.81 -4.26
C ALA A 112 4.61 -12.77 -5.47
N PRO A 113 5.57 -13.68 -5.71
CA PRO A 113 5.48 -14.66 -6.80
C PRO A 113 4.17 -15.45 -6.78
N GLY A 114 3.62 -15.71 -7.97
CA GLY A 114 2.33 -16.42 -8.14
C GLY A 114 1.10 -15.59 -7.77
N ARG A 115 1.22 -14.28 -7.56
CA ARG A 115 0.08 -13.34 -7.46
C ARG A 115 -0.39 -12.90 -8.85
N ASN A 116 -1.62 -12.36 -8.91
CA ASN A 116 -2.27 -11.98 -10.18
C ASN A 116 -1.70 -10.67 -10.76
N PHE A 117 -0.39 -10.64 -11.04
CA PHE A 117 0.29 -9.47 -11.57
C PHE A 117 -0.39 -8.97 -12.87
N ASP A 118 -0.58 -9.85 -13.86
CA ASP A 118 -1.18 -9.47 -15.14
C ASP A 118 -2.61 -8.93 -14.99
N ARG A 119 -3.38 -9.47 -14.04
CA ARG A 119 -4.74 -8.96 -13.76
C ARG A 119 -4.68 -7.55 -13.18
N ALA A 120 -3.77 -7.32 -12.25
CA ALA A 120 -3.55 -6.00 -11.66
C ALA A 120 -3.06 -5.00 -12.72
N ALA A 121 -2.06 -5.37 -13.52
CA ALA A 121 -1.51 -4.55 -14.59
C ALA A 121 -2.58 -4.14 -15.60
N ARG A 122 -3.33 -5.10 -16.17
CA ARG A 122 -4.40 -4.82 -17.13
C ARG A 122 -5.50 -3.95 -16.55
N LEU A 123 -5.87 -4.18 -15.30
CA LEU A 123 -6.88 -3.35 -14.66
C LEU A 123 -6.42 -1.92 -14.53
N LEU A 124 -5.22 -1.72 -13.97
CA LEU A 124 -4.68 -0.38 -13.77
C LEU A 124 -4.49 0.33 -15.11
N ALA A 125 -3.99 -0.38 -16.14
CA ALA A 125 -3.86 0.18 -17.50
C ALA A 125 -5.21 0.61 -18.13
N SER A 126 -6.32 0.07 -17.64
CA SER A 126 -7.68 0.44 -18.10
C SER A 126 -8.26 1.68 -17.39
N LEU A 127 -7.60 2.19 -16.36
CA LEU A 127 -8.05 3.39 -15.66
C LEU A 127 -7.62 4.66 -16.41
N SER A 128 -8.52 5.62 -16.48
CA SER A 128 -8.20 6.95 -16.98
C SER A 128 -7.35 7.72 -15.97
N GLY A 129 -6.50 8.61 -16.49
CA GLY A 129 -5.73 9.52 -15.65
C GLY A 129 -4.55 8.90 -14.89
N ILE A 130 -4.16 7.66 -15.23
CA ILE A 130 -2.96 7.04 -14.64
C ILE A 130 -1.99 6.55 -15.72
N ARG A 131 -0.73 6.47 -15.33
CA ARG A 131 0.36 5.83 -16.05
C ARG A 131 0.84 4.64 -15.24
N VAL A 132 0.96 3.49 -15.89
CA VAL A 132 1.46 2.26 -15.26
C VAL A 132 2.70 1.81 -16.02
N ILE A 133 3.77 1.53 -15.28
CA ILE A 133 5.02 0.99 -15.83
C ILE A 133 5.30 -0.31 -15.10
N GLU A 134 5.48 -1.38 -15.86
CA GLU A 134 5.88 -2.67 -15.36
C GLU A 134 7.42 -2.73 -15.26
N SER A 135 7.91 -3.28 -14.18
CA SER A 135 9.34 -3.51 -13.95
C SER A 135 9.55 -4.73 -13.07
N ALA A 136 10.80 -5.15 -12.91
CA ALA A 136 11.19 -6.12 -11.90
C ALA A 136 12.21 -5.47 -10.93
N ASP A 137 12.26 -5.96 -9.69
CA ASP A 137 13.34 -5.60 -8.78
C ASP A 137 14.57 -6.50 -8.98
N ASP A 138 15.61 -6.23 -8.20
CA ASP A 138 16.88 -6.99 -8.28
C ASP A 138 16.70 -8.47 -7.90
N ASP A 139 15.65 -8.80 -7.11
CA ASP A 139 15.27 -10.16 -6.76
C ASP A 139 14.30 -10.80 -7.79
N GLY A 140 14.03 -10.12 -8.90
CA GLY A 140 13.10 -10.55 -9.95
C GLY A 140 11.62 -10.48 -9.58
N ARG A 141 11.25 -9.79 -8.49
CA ARG A 141 9.84 -9.57 -8.13
C ARG A 141 9.24 -8.52 -9.05
N LEU A 142 8.07 -8.84 -9.58
CA LEU A 142 7.37 -7.94 -10.48
C LEU A 142 6.79 -6.74 -9.71
N ARG A 143 6.97 -5.56 -10.31
CA ARG A 143 6.52 -4.27 -9.77
C ARG A 143 5.66 -3.53 -10.78
N LEU A 144 4.65 -2.83 -10.27
CA LEU A 144 3.87 -1.85 -10.99
C LEU A 144 4.18 -0.47 -10.41
N LEU A 145 4.78 0.38 -11.21
CA LEU A 145 4.95 1.79 -10.87
C LEU A 145 3.75 2.55 -11.41
N VAL A 146 3.01 3.21 -10.52
CA VAL A 146 1.74 3.89 -10.82
C VAL A 146 1.87 5.37 -10.50
N GLU A 147 1.57 6.20 -11.49
CA GLU A 147 1.52 7.65 -11.38
C GLU A 147 0.16 8.15 -11.87
N GLY A 148 -0.38 9.21 -11.26
CA GLY A 148 -1.61 9.85 -11.67
C GLY A 148 -2.69 9.85 -10.59
N GLU A 149 -3.83 10.44 -10.94
CA GLU A 149 -4.92 10.73 -10.02
C GLU A 149 -6.27 10.27 -10.60
N PRO A 150 -6.54 8.95 -10.64
CA PRO A 150 -7.83 8.45 -11.07
C PRO A 150 -8.93 8.96 -10.13
N THR A 151 -10.11 9.24 -10.66
CA THR A 151 -11.23 9.69 -9.84
C THR A 151 -11.83 8.54 -9.01
N ALA A 152 -12.52 8.87 -7.93
CA ALA A 152 -13.25 7.87 -7.14
C ALA A 152 -14.32 7.12 -7.99
N ALA A 153 -14.86 7.77 -9.01
CA ALA A 153 -15.82 7.16 -9.93
C ALA A 153 -15.16 6.11 -10.84
N ASP A 154 -13.94 6.40 -11.36
CA ASP A 154 -13.16 5.43 -12.16
C ASP A 154 -12.78 4.21 -11.31
N ILE A 155 -12.33 4.45 -10.06
CA ILE A 155 -12.03 3.38 -9.10
C ILE A 155 -13.27 2.52 -8.83
N ALA A 156 -14.43 3.13 -8.57
CA ALA A 156 -15.69 2.41 -8.35
C ALA A 156 -16.11 1.57 -9.57
N ALA A 157 -15.94 2.12 -10.77
CA ALA A 157 -16.26 1.41 -12.01
C ALA A 157 -15.33 0.21 -12.23
N ALA A 158 -14.03 0.38 -11.94
CA ALA A 158 -13.05 -0.69 -12.03
C ALA A 158 -13.33 -1.79 -10.99
N ALA A 159 -13.68 -1.42 -9.75
CA ALA A 159 -14.00 -2.38 -8.69
C ALA A 159 -15.15 -3.32 -9.08
N ARG A 160 -16.22 -2.80 -9.68
CA ARG A 160 -17.34 -3.62 -10.18
C ARG A 160 -16.93 -4.62 -11.25
N ARG A 161 -15.94 -4.29 -12.09
CA ARG A 161 -15.41 -5.20 -13.14
C ARG A 161 -14.54 -6.31 -12.56
N ILE A 162 -13.79 -6.01 -11.47
CA ILE A 162 -12.91 -6.99 -10.84
C ILE A 162 -13.69 -8.09 -10.14
N ALA A 163 -14.71 -7.72 -9.43
CA ALA A 163 -15.40 -8.59 -8.48
C ALA A 163 -16.91 -8.46 -8.64
N PRO A 164 -17.47 -8.87 -9.80
CA PRO A 164 -18.90 -8.80 -10.02
C PRO A 164 -19.70 -9.64 -9.00
N ASP A 165 -19.08 -10.69 -8.45
CA ASP A 165 -19.70 -11.61 -7.48
C ASP A 165 -19.42 -11.23 -6.03
N MET A 166 -18.86 -10.05 -5.77
CA MET A 166 -18.54 -9.57 -4.42
C MET A 166 -19.54 -8.55 -3.90
N ASP A 167 -20.79 -8.63 -4.34
CA ASP A 167 -21.87 -7.72 -3.90
C ASP A 167 -22.01 -7.68 -2.38
N TRP A 168 -21.76 -8.80 -1.69
CA TRP A 168 -21.78 -8.86 -0.23
C TRP A 168 -20.68 -8.00 0.42
N LEU A 169 -19.48 -7.93 -0.18
CA LEU A 169 -18.41 -7.04 0.28
C LEU A 169 -18.67 -5.58 -0.11
N LEU A 170 -19.38 -5.38 -1.23
CA LEU A 170 -19.68 -4.08 -1.80
C LEU A 170 -21.06 -3.55 -1.34
N ALA A 171 -21.88 -4.39 -0.69
CA ALA A 171 -23.25 -4.04 -0.26
C ALA A 171 -23.30 -2.85 0.72
N ALA A 172 -22.23 -2.59 1.45
CA ALA A 172 -22.13 -1.48 2.39
C ALA A 172 -21.81 -0.11 1.74
N ALA A 173 -21.96 0.06 0.43
CA ALA A 173 -21.61 1.26 -0.32
C ALA A 173 -20.17 1.72 -0.01
N PRO A 174 -19.14 1.01 -0.50
CA PRO A 174 -17.75 1.29 -0.17
C PRO A 174 -17.36 2.70 -0.57
N ARG A 175 -16.61 3.38 0.30
CA ARG A 175 -16.08 4.71 0.03
C ARG A 175 -14.79 4.58 -0.77
N TRP A 176 -14.90 4.66 -2.07
CA TRP A 176 -13.75 4.68 -2.95
C TRP A 176 -13.01 6.01 -2.84
N GLN A 177 -11.70 5.94 -2.70
CA GLN A 177 -10.84 7.11 -2.66
C GLN A 177 -10.32 7.43 -4.07
N PRO A 178 -10.11 8.70 -4.41
CA PRO A 178 -9.40 9.08 -5.63
C PRO A 178 -7.88 8.82 -5.47
N GLY A 179 -7.15 8.92 -6.57
CA GLY A 179 -5.69 8.88 -6.61
C GLY A 179 -5.09 7.54 -6.20
N LEU A 180 -3.88 7.57 -5.69
CA LEU A 180 -3.12 6.38 -5.33
C LEU A 180 -3.78 5.54 -4.24
N SER A 181 -4.55 6.16 -3.33
CA SER A 181 -5.32 5.43 -2.31
C SER A 181 -6.38 4.54 -2.93
N GLY A 182 -7.09 5.01 -3.97
CA GLY A 182 -8.04 4.21 -4.72
C GLY A 182 -7.37 3.06 -5.47
N VAL A 183 -6.18 3.30 -6.03
CA VAL A 183 -5.37 2.24 -6.65
C VAL A 183 -5.04 1.14 -5.63
N MET A 184 -4.61 1.50 -4.41
CA MET A 184 -4.37 0.53 -3.34
C MET A 184 -5.63 -0.28 -3.01
N GLN A 185 -6.81 0.38 -2.95
CA GLN A 185 -8.09 -0.30 -2.71
C GLN A 185 -8.39 -1.34 -3.80
N LEU A 186 -8.14 -1.03 -5.09
CA LEU A 186 -8.35 -1.96 -6.19
C LEU A 186 -7.42 -3.17 -6.12
N ILE A 187 -6.14 -2.97 -5.81
CA ILE A 187 -5.18 -4.07 -5.66
C ILE A 187 -5.60 -4.98 -4.49
N LEU A 188 -6.00 -4.40 -3.36
CA LEU A 188 -6.51 -5.19 -2.23
C LEU A 188 -7.76 -5.98 -2.59
N LEU A 189 -8.68 -5.40 -3.37
CA LEU A 189 -9.88 -6.09 -3.83
C LEU A 189 -9.54 -7.32 -4.69
N ILE A 190 -8.53 -7.21 -5.58
CA ILE A 190 -8.04 -8.35 -6.38
C ILE A 190 -7.53 -9.47 -5.46
N GLU A 191 -6.77 -9.13 -4.44
CA GLU A 191 -6.21 -10.12 -3.52
C GLU A 191 -7.27 -10.74 -2.61
N PHE A 192 -8.28 -9.99 -2.18
CA PHE A 192 -9.43 -10.52 -1.45
C PHE A 192 -10.28 -11.46 -2.31
N ASP A 193 -10.57 -11.10 -3.56
CA ASP A 193 -11.28 -11.99 -4.49
C ASP A 193 -10.52 -13.30 -4.69
N ARG A 194 -9.20 -13.22 -4.85
CA ARG A 194 -8.33 -14.41 -4.95
C ARG A 194 -8.37 -15.27 -3.69
N ALA A 195 -8.25 -14.67 -2.51
CA ALA A 195 -8.29 -15.38 -1.23
C ALA A 195 -9.63 -16.11 -1.04
N ARG A 196 -10.73 -15.44 -1.37
CA ARG A 196 -12.08 -16.03 -1.34
C ARG A 196 -12.21 -17.24 -2.25
N ARG A 197 -11.78 -17.12 -3.50
CA ARG A 197 -11.86 -18.22 -4.50
C ARG A 197 -11.04 -19.44 -4.05
N ARG A 198 -9.91 -19.24 -3.40
CA ARG A 198 -9.11 -20.34 -2.84
C ARG A 198 -9.85 -21.07 -1.75
N ARG A 199 -10.55 -20.37 -0.86
CA ARG A 199 -11.35 -20.99 0.21
C ARG A 199 -12.60 -21.68 -0.32
N GLY A 200 -13.29 -21.08 -1.30
CA GLY A 200 -14.49 -21.64 -1.92
C GLY A 200 -14.25 -22.86 -2.84
N GLY A 201 -13.03 -23.05 -3.34
CA GLY A 201 -12.63 -24.21 -4.13
C GLY A 201 -12.15 -25.42 -3.29
N MET A 202 -12.12 -25.29 -1.99
CA MET A 202 -11.76 -26.35 -1.02
C MET A 202 -12.98 -26.89 -0.27
N ALA A 203 -14.21 -26.50 -0.65
CA ALA A 203 -15.48 -26.96 -0.05
C ALA A 203 -16.17 -27.95 -0.98
#